data_44d79e9e14d6a36ac2315391e9b5b2e3
#
_entry.id   44d79e9e14d6a36ac2315391e9b5b2e3
#
_cell.length_a   1.000
_cell.length_b   1.000
_cell.length_c   1.000
_cell.angle_alpha   90.00
_cell.angle_beta   90.00
_cell.angle_gamma   90.00
#
_symmetry.space_group_name_H-M   'P 1'
#
loop_
_entity.id
_entity.type
_entity.pdbx_description
1 polymer ?
#
loop_
_entity_poly.entity_id
_entity_poly.type
_entity_poly.pdbx_seq_one_letter_code
_entity_poly.pdbx_strand_id
1 'polypeptide(L)'
;MANFFLDNKDLQFHLQHPLMRKIVALKERNYTLKDHHELAPQNFEDAMDNYRRVLEIAGEVCGEVIAPNAEGVDHEGPRVENDHVVYAEGTARNIDAITKAGLSGMTLPYEYDGLNFPLVCFVVANEMVAR
;
A
#
# COMPACT_ATOMS: atom_id res chain seq x y z
N MET A 1 -6.62 -18.39 2.73
CA MET A 1 -6.31 -17.39 1.71
C MET A 1 -5.00 -16.72 2.06
N ALA A 2 -4.13 -16.51 1.09
CA ALA A 2 -2.82 -15.94 1.33
C ALA A 2 -2.93 -14.43 1.56
N ASN A 3 -2.33 -13.94 2.64
CA ASN A 3 -2.25 -12.51 2.92
C ASN A 3 -0.82 -12.18 3.36
N PHE A 4 -0.08 -11.49 2.49
CA PHE A 4 1.35 -11.24 2.71
C PHE A 4 1.65 -10.33 3.91
N PHE A 5 0.68 -9.58 4.38
CA PHE A 5 0.81 -8.80 5.60
C PHE A 5 0.49 -9.62 6.86
N LEU A 6 -0.66 -10.28 6.88
CA LEU A 6 -1.10 -11.06 8.05
C LEU A 6 -0.22 -12.28 8.31
N ASP A 7 0.32 -12.89 7.25
CA ASP A 7 1.19 -14.06 7.33
C ASP A 7 2.64 -13.71 7.66
N ASN A 8 3.00 -12.42 7.73
CA ASN A 8 4.36 -11.95 7.98
C ASN A 8 4.46 -11.10 9.25
N LYS A 9 4.93 -11.73 10.32
CA LYS A 9 5.10 -11.08 11.62
C LYS A 9 6.19 -10.00 11.64
N ASP A 10 7.18 -10.10 10.77
CA ASP A 10 8.26 -9.11 10.68
C ASP A 10 7.74 -7.78 10.14
N LEU A 11 6.87 -7.82 9.12
CA LEU A 11 6.23 -6.61 8.60
C LEU A 11 5.34 -5.95 9.65
N GLN A 12 4.57 -6.75 10.39
CA GLN A 12 3.74 -6.24 11.49
C GLN A 12 4.59 -5.64 12.63
N PHE A 13 5.74 -6.24 12.91
CA PHE A 13 6.68 -5.77 13.93
C PHE A 13 7.18 -4.35 13.64
N HIS A 14 7.46 -4.01 12.39
CA HIS A 14 7.91 -2.66 12.01
C HIS A 14 6.89 -1.57 12.36
N LEU A 15 5.59 -1.88 12.30
CA LEU A 15 4.54 -0.94 12.69
C LEU A 15 4.42 -0.74 14.22
N GLN A 16 5.01 -1.64 15.00
CA GLN A 16 4.97 -1.57 16.47
C GLN A 16 6.16 -0.81 17.05
N HIS A 17 7.02 -0.25 16.21
CA HIS A 17 8.19 0.48 16.67
C HIS A 17 7.80 1.69 17.52
N PRO A 18 8.47 1.96 18.66
CA PRO A 18 8.12 3.06 19.57
C PRO A 18 8.10 4.44 18.90
N LEU A 19 8.91 4.66 17.86
CA LEU A 19 8.92 5.91 17.09
C LEU A 19 7.68 6.15 16.25
N MET A 20 6.81 5.15 16.07
CA MET A 20 5.58 5.31 15.30
C MET A 20 4.69 6.43 15.87
N ARG A 21 4.62 6.59 17.19
CA ARG A 21 3.87 7.70 17.81
C ARG A 21 4.36 9.06 17.33
N LYS A 22 5.67 9.24 17.25
CA LYS A 22 6.28 10.48 16.76
C LYS A 22 6.10 10.66 15.25
N ILE A 23 6.29 9.60 14.49
CA ILE A 23 6.13 9.60 13.02
C ILE A 23 4.70 10.00 12.66
N VAL A 24 3.71 9.37 13.27
CA VAL A 24 2.29 9.65 13.00
C VAL A 24 1.93 11.08 13.43
N ALA A 25 2.36 11.53 14.60
CA ALA A 25 2.11 12.88 15.07
C ALA A 25 2.68 13.94 14.11
N LEU A 26 3.89 13.71 13.58
CA LEU A 26 4.49 14.61 12.58
C LEU A 26 3.72 14.58 11.26
N LYS A 27 3.37 13.40 10.77
CA LYS A 27 2.65 13.22 9.49
C LYS A 27 1.26 13.86 9.53
N GLU A 28 0.57 13.73 10.65
CA GLU A 28 -0.80 14.25 10.86
C GLU A 28 -0.82 15.65 11.50
N ARG A 29 0.34 16.32 11.59
CA ARG A 29 0.48 17.65 12.20
C ARG A 29 -0.20 17.73 13.58
N ASN A 30 0.14 16.80 14.46
CA ASN A 30 -0.47 16.62 15.77
C ASN A 30 -2.01 16.46 15.70
N TYR A 31 -2.47 15.73 14.67
CA TYR A 31 -3.91 15.42 14.46
C TYR A 31 -4.79 16.64 14.18
N THR A 32 -4.21 17.72 13.70
CA THR A 32 -4.98 18.92 13.29
C THR A 32 -5.59 18.76 11.90
N LEU A 33 -5.10 17.84 11.07
CA LEU A 33 -5.61 17.61 9.72
C LEU A 33 -7.04 17.07 9.70
N LYS A 34 -7.50 16.43 10.78
CA LYS A 34 -8.89 15.95 10.95
C LYS A 34 -9.94 17.06 10.85
N ASP A 35 -9.55 18.31 11.14
CA ASP A 35 -10.45 19.45 11.06
C ASP A 35 -10.77 19.87 9.62
N HIS A 36 -9.99 19.40 8.66
CA HIS A 36 -10.06 19.78 7.25
C HIS A 36 -10.25 18.59 6.30
N HIS A 37 -9.97 17.36 6.75
CA HIS A 37 -10.01 16.15 5.93
C HIS A 37 -10.73 15.01 6.64
N GLU A 38 -11.78 14.51 6.02
CA GLU A 38 -12.62 13.44 6.60
C GLU A 38 -11.84 12.15 6.84
N LEU A 39 -10.87 11.83 5.98
CA LEU A 39 -10.06 10.62 6.11
C LEU A 39 -8.94 10.73 7.15
N ALA A 40 -8.66 11.92 7.68
CA ALA A 40 -7.60 12.12 8.64
C ALA A 40 -7.96 11.51 10.01
N PRO A 41 -7.01 10.79 10.65
CA PRO A 41 -7.25 10.12 11.91
C PRO A 41 -7.45 11.10 13.07
N GLN A 42 -8.24 10.68 14.04
CA GLN A 42 -8.55 11.48 15.24
C GLN A 42 -7.38 11.48 16.23
N ASN A 43 -6.65 10.37 16.30
CA ASN A 43 -5.57 10.13 17.25
C ASN A 43 -4.64 9.02 16.72
N PHE A 44 -3.64 8.65 17.52
CA PHE A 44 -2.66 7.63 17.15
C PHE A 44 -3.30 6.25 16.92
N GLU A 45 -4.19 5.83 17.77
CA GLU A 45 -4.85 4.53 17.68
C GLU A 45 -5.68 4.42 16.39
N ASP A 46 -6.40 5.47 16.05
CA ASP A 46 -7.19 5.54 14.81
C ASP A 46 -6.28 5.51 13.56
N ALA A 47 -5.17 6.23 13.61
CA ALA A 47 -4.16 6.19 12.53
C ALA A 47 -3.60 4.77 12.34
N MET A 48 -3.20 4.11 13.43
CA MET A 48 -2.64 2.76 13.37
C MET A 48 -3.65 1.73 12.86
N ASP A 49 -4.91 1.88 13.21
CA ASP A 49 -6.01 1.06 12.70
C ASP A 49 -6.16 1.22 11.19
N ASN A 50 -6.13 2.47 10.71
CA ASN A 50 -6.20 2.77 9.27
C ASN A 50 -5.01 2.17 8.51
N TYR A 51 -3.79 2.32 9.03
CA TYR A 51 -2.59 1.75 8.41
C TYR A 51 -2.68 0.24 8.31
N ARG A 52 -3.09 -0.41 9.39
CA ARG A 52 -3.24 -1.86 9.42
C ARG A 52 -4.26 -2.35 8.39
N ARG A 53 -5.44 -1.74 8.32
CA ARG A 53 -6.50 -2.11 7.36
C ARG A 53 -6.03 -1.99 5.92
N VAL A 54 -5.35 -0.91 5.58
CA VAL A 54 -4.84 -0.70 4.21
C VAL A 54 -3.73 -1.69 3.89
N LEU A 55 -2.84 -2.00 4.84
CA LEU A 55 -1.79 -2.99 4.64
C LEU A 55 -2.33 -4.43 4.58
N GLU A 56 -3.43 -4.73 5.27
CA GLU A 56 -4.14 -6.00 5.12
C GLU A 56 -4.73 -6.14 3.71
N ILE A 57 -5.34 -5.08 3.16
CA ILE A 57 -5.82 -5.04 1.77
C ILE A 57 -4.66 -5.22 0.79
N ALA A 58 -3.54 -4.52 1.01
CA ALA A 58 -2.34 -4.68 0.19
C ALA A 58 -1.81 -6.12 0.24
N GLY A 59 -1.78 -6.72 1.43
CA GLY A 59 -1.37 -8.11 1.63
C GLY A 59 -2.27 -9.11 0.90
N GLU A 60 -3.57 -8.88 0.88
CA GLU A 60 -4.53 -9.70 0.14
C GLU A 60 -4.32 -9.56 -1.38
N VAL A 61 -4.18 -8.35 -1.89
CA VAL A 61 -3.89 -8.10 -3.32
C VAL A 61 -2.59 -8.81 -3.73
N CYS A 62 -1.55 -8.73 -2.92
CA CYS A 62 -0.28 -9.42 -3.19
C CYS A 62 -0.44 -10.93 -3.20
N GLY A 63 -1.12 -11.50 -2.19
CA GLY A 63 -1.28 -12.95 -2.04
C GLY A 63 -2.24 -13.59 -3.03
N GLU A 64 -3.34 -12.93 -3.36
CA GLU A 64 -4.44 -13.49 -4.16
C GLU A 64 -4.43 -13.05 -5.64
N VAL A 65 -3.77 -11.94 -5.98
CA VAL A 65 -3.75 -11.41 -7.34
C VAL A 65 -2.34 -11.41 -7.93
N ILE A 66 -1.36 -10.82 -7.24
CA ILE A 66 -0.02 -10.61 -7.81
C ILE A 66 0.78 -11.91 -7.82
N ALA A 67 0.94 -12.55 -6.67
CA ALA A 67 1.75 -13.76 -6.55
C ALA A 67 1.29 -14.92 -7.46
N PRO A 68 -0.01 -15.21 -7.62
CA PRO A 68 -0.46 -16.29 -8.50
C PRO A 68 -0.15 -16.09 -9.98
N ASN A 69 0.03 -14.86 -10.45
CA ASN A 69 0.33 -14.58 -11.85
C ASN A 69 1.80 -14.24 -12.13
N ALA A 70 2.66 -14.21 -11.11
CA ALA A 70 4.05 -13.77 -11.24
C ALA A 70 4.84 -14.57 -12.27
N GLU A 71 4.72 -15.90 -12.26
CA GLU A 71 5.40 -16.79 -13.24
C GLU A 71 4.91 -16.50 -14.66
N GLY A 72 3.62 -16.34 -14.86
CA GLY A 72 3.03 -16.02 -16.17
C GLY A 72 3.49 -14.67 -16.69
N VAL A 73 3.57 -13.66 -15.81
CA VAL A 73 4.07 -12.32 -16.15
C VAL A 73 5.54 -12.36 -16.57
N ASP A 74 6.38 -13.09 -15.82
CA ASP A 74 7.79 -13.25 -16.14
C ASP A 74 8.01 -13.95 -17.49
N HIS A 75 7.22 -15.00 -17.75
CA HIS A 75 7.31 -15.75 -19.00
C HIS A 75 6.82 -14.96 -20.22
N GLU A 76 5.71 -14.24 -20.12
CA GLU A 76 5.16 -13.42 -21.20
C GLU A 76 6.05 -12.20 -21.50
N GLY A 77 6.46 -11.49 -20.47
CA GLY A 77 7.25 -10.26 -20.55
C GLY A 77 6.56 -9.11 -21.27
N PRO A 78 7.17 -7.92 -21.27
CA PRO A 78 6.70 -6.79 -22.05
C PRO A 78 7.11 -6.94 -23.53
N ARG A 79 6.34 -6.34 -24.44
CA ARG A 79 6.64 -6.27 -25.87
C ARG A 79 6.41 -4.88 -26.43
N VAL A 80 6.93 -4.60 -27.60
CA VAL A 80 6.72 -3.33 -28.30
C VAL A 80 5.79 -3.57 -29.48
N GLU A 81 4.70 -2.82 -29.53
CA GLU A 81 3.73 -2.83 -30.64
C GLU A 81 3.41 -1.38 -31.04
N ASN A 82 3.52 -1.05 -32.33
CA ASN A 82 3.23 0.28 -32.85
C ASN A 82 3.93 1.42 -32.08
N ASP A 83 5.22 1.25 -31.80
CA ASP A 83 6.07 2.20 -31.03
C ASP A 83 5.64 2.41 -29.56
N HIS A 84 4.79 1.53 -29.03
CA HIS A 84 4.37 1.55 -27.63
C HIS A 84 4.76 0.27 -26.89
N VAL A 85 5.09 0.41 -25.61
CA VAL A 85 5.31 -0.73 -24.73
C VAL A 85 3.96 -1.32 -24.30
N VAL A 86 3.77 -2.60 -24.57
CA VAL A 86 2.62 -3.38 -24.11
C VAL A 86 3.09 -4.30 -22.98
N TYR A 87 2.52 -4.16 -21.82
CA TYR A 87 2.82 -5.02 -20.68
C TYR A 87 2.18 -6.40 -20.82
N ALA A 88 2.75 -7.38 -20.13
CA ALA A 88 2.09 -8.66 -19.92
C ALA A 88 0.67 -8.46 -19.35
N GLU A 89 -0.26 -9.32 -19.73
CA GLU A 89 -1.66 -9.20 -19.26
C GLU A 89 -1.75 -9.21 -17.73
N GLY A 90 -0.97 -10.06 -17.06
CA GLY A 90 -0.90 -10.12 -15.60
C GLY A 90 -0.39 -8.84 -14.98
N THR A 91 0.57 -8.14 -15.60
CA THR A 91 1.07 -6.83 -15.15
C THR A 91 -0.05 -5.79 -15.17
N ALA A 92 -0.81 -5.73 -16.27
CA ALA A 92 -1.94 -4.80 -16.38
C ALA A 92 -3.01 -5.08 -15.31
N ARG A 93 -3.31 -6.35 -15.07
CA ARG A 93 -4.22 -6.79 -14.00
C ARG A 93 -3.74 -6.40 -12.62
N ASN A 94 -2.44 -6.55 -12.33
CA ASN A 94 -1.83 -6.17 -11.06
C ASN A 94 -1.93 -4.67 -10.81
N ILE A 95 -1.62 -3.84 -11.82
CA ILE A 95 -1.71 -2.39 -11.74
C ILE A 95 -3.17 -1.96 -11.49
N ASP A 96 -4.12 -2.56 -12.18
CA ASP A 96 -5.55 -2.31 -11.97
C ASP A 96 -5.99 -2.65 -10.54
N ALA A 97 -5.57 -3.80 -10.00
CA ALA A 97 -5.88 -4.21 -8.64
C ALA A 97 -5.29 -3.24 -7.59
N ILE A 98 -4.02 -2.84 -7.75
CA ILE A 98 -3.34 -1.87 -6.88
C ILE A 98 -4.07 -0.52 -6.92
N THR A 99 -4.46 -0.07 -8.11
CA THR A 99 -5.15 1.22 -8.29
C THR A 99 -6.55 1.20 -7.68
N LYS A 100 -7.32 0.14 -7.91
CA LYS A 100 -8.66 -0.03 -7.32
C LYS A 100 -8.64 -0.13 -5.81
N ALA A 101 -7.58 -0.70 -5.24
CA ALA A 101 -7.38 -0.75 -3.80
C ALA A 101 -6.93 0.60 -3.19
N GLY A 102 -6.71 1.65 -4.00
CA GLY A 102 -6.27 2.97 -3.54
C GLY A 102 -4.81 3.04 -3.11
N LEU A 103 -4.00 2.02 -3.41
CA LEU A 103 -2.62 1.93 -2.94
C LEU A 103 -1.66 2.87 -3.67
N SER A 104 -2.01 3.31 -4.89
CA SER A 104 -1.18 4.21 -5.70
C SER A 104 -0.97 5.59 -5.06
N GLY A 105 -1.93 6.06 -4.27
CA GLY A 105 -1.89 7.35 -3.58
C GLY A 105 -1.52 7.27 -2.11
N MET A 106 -0.94 6.18 -1.64
CA MET A 106 -0.74 5.90 -0.21
C MET A 106 -0.02 7.04 0.54
N THR A 107 1.03 7.61 -0.03
CA THR A 107 1.84 8.66 0.61
C THR A 107 1.48 10.07 0.22
N LEU A 108 0.60 10.24 -0.78
CA LEU A 108 0.16 11.56 -1.21
C LEU A 108 -0.68 12.23 -0.12
N PRO A 109 -0.56 13.56 0.04
CA PRO A 109 -1.39 14.31 0.96
C PRO A 109 -2.88 14.20 0.66
N TYR A 110 -3.72 14.40 1.67
CA TYR A 110 -5.18 14.39 1.52
C TYR A 110 -5.71 15.37 0.48
N GLU A 111 -5.06 16.52 0.33
CA GLU A 111 -5.44 17.55 -0.65
C GLU A 111 -5.31 17.10 -2.12
N TYR A 112 -4.60 16.00 -2.37
CA TYR A 112 -4.46 15.37 -3.67
C TYR A 112 -5.13 13.99 -3.73
N ASP A 113 -6.14 13.79 -2.94
CA ASP A 113 -6.88 12.52 -2.81
C ASP A 113 -6.01 11.32 -2.37
N GLY A 114 -4.90 11.60 -1.70
CA GLY A 114 -4.02 10.58 -1.12
C GLY A 114 -4.46 10.14 0.28
N LEU A 115 -3.80 9.10 0.78
CA LEU A 115 -4.04 8.59 2.14
C LEU A 115 -3.17 9.26 3.21
N ASN A 116 -2.20 10.06 2.82
CA ASN A 116 -1.25 10.74 3.70
C ASN A 116 -0.49 9.80 4.66
N PHE A 117 -0.28 8.54 4.27
CA PHE A 117 0.41 7.57 5.09
C PHE A 117 1.91 7.88 5.20
N PRO A 118 2.55 7.55 6.32
CA PRO A 118 3.98 7.71 6.47
C PRO A 118 4.74 6.71 5.59
N LEU A 119 5.98 7.06 5.25
CA LEU A 119 6.82 6.26 4.34
C LEU A 119 7.01 4.81 4.81
N VAL A 120 7.01 4.55 6.12
CA VAL A 120 7.11 3.19 6.65
C VAL A 120 6.00 2.27 6.13
N CYS A 121 4.76 2.77 6.01
CA CYS A 121 3.65 1.99 5.45
C CYS A 121 3.88 1.70 3.96
N PHE A 122 4.37 2.66 3.21
CA PHE A 122 4.71 2.51 1.80
C PHE A 122 5.83 1.46 1.59
N VAL A 123 6.87 1.50 2.42
CA VAL A 123 7.96 0.50 2.35
C VAL A 123 7.44 -0.91 2.64
N VAL A 124 6.59 -1.07 3.66
CA VAL A 124 5.96 -2.35 3.97
C VAL A 124 5.11 -2.86 2.80
N ALA A 125 4.30 -1.99 2.19
CA ALA A 125 3.47 -2.36 1.03
C ALA A 125 4.34 -2.76 -0.17
N ASN A 126 5.39 -2.01 -0.48
CA ASN A 126 6.29 -2.33 -1.59
C ASN A 126 7.08 -3.63 -1.37
N GLU A 127 7.47 -3.95 -0.15
CA GLU A 127 8.09 -5.24 0.15
C GLU A 127 7.16 -6.40 -0.22
N MET A 128 5.87 -6.28 0.09
CA MET A 128 4.89 -7.29 -0.28
C MET A 128 4.70 -7.43 -1.79
N VAL A 129 4.67 -6.30 -2.51
CA VAL A 129 4.53 -6.30 -3.98
C VAL A 129 5.75 -6.89 -4.68
N ALA A 130 6.94 -6.67 -4.14
CA ALA A 130 8.21 -7.12 -4.72
C ALA A 130 8.56 -8.58 -4.39
N ARG A 131 7.82 -9.23 -3.52
CA ARG A 131 8.07 -10.59 -3.02
C ARG A 131 7.49 -11.67 -3.94
#